data_ce548c94db02468ec78c8d6ba806855e
#
_entry.id   ce548c94db02468ec78c8d6ba806855e
#
_cell.length_a   1.000
_cell.length_b   1.000
_cell.length_c   1.000
_cell.angle_alpha   90.00
_cell.angle_beta   90.00
_cell.angle_gamma   90.00
#
_symmetry.space_group_name_H-M   'P 1'
#
loop_
_entity.id
_entity.type
_entity.pdbx_description
1 polymer ?
#
loop_
_entity_poly.entity_id
_entity_poly.type
_entity_poly.pdbx_seq_one_letter_code
_entity_poly.pdbx_strand_id
1 'polypeptide(L)'
;IPVVKSIYYSVKQISDTLFSGGGEAFRKVLLVRYPHPGAWSVAFQTSAPASEIAGRLDDEHIGVFIPTTPSPVNGFFFFVKKSDTFELDMSIDDALKYIISMGVVVPTLRSPARNSNPILRAQNEQSANNQQ
;
A
#
# COMPACT_ATOMS: atom_id res chain seq x y z
N ILE A 1 -12.68 14.58 -18.47
CA ILE A 1 -12.61 15.57 -17.38
C ILE A 1 -11.13 15.89 -17.14
N PRO A 2 -10.73 17.16 -17.16
CA PRO A 2 -9.31 17.54 -17.04
C PRO A 2 -8.63 17.03 -15.76
N VAL A 3 -9.37 16.93 -14.66
CA VAL A 3 -8.82 16.48 -13.38
C VAL A 3 -8.40 15.01 -13.46
N VAL A 4 -9.19 14.17 -14.11
CA VAL A 4 -8.88 12.74 -14.26
C VAL A 4 -7.65 12.54 -15.15
N LYS A 5 -7.52 13.32 -16.22
CA LYS A 5 -6.33 13.30 -17.08
C LYS A 5 -5.09 13.73 -16.32
N SER A 6 -5.17 14.77 -15.50
CA SER A 6 -4.06 15.25 -14.69
C SER A 6 -3.59 14.18 -13.70
N ILE A 7 -4.51 13.48 -13.06
CA ILE A 7 -4.18 12.37 -12.15
C ILE A 7 -3.48 11.25 -12.93
N TYR A 8 -3.98 10.91 -14.10
CA TYR A 8 -3.41 9.84 -14.91
C TYR A 8 -1.98 10.15 -15.35
N TYR A 9 -1.74 11.36 -15.84
CA TYR A 9 -0.39 11.81 -16.23
C TYR A 9 0.55 11.84 -15.02
N SER A 10 0.10 12.32 -13.89
CA SER A 10 0.90 12.36 -12.66
C SER A 10 1.30 10.96 -12.23
N VAL A 11 0.39 10.00 -12.29
CA VAL A 11 0.67 8.60 -11.93
C VAL A 11 1.73 8.03 -12.86
N LYS A 12 1.58 8.22 -14.16
CA LYS A 12 2.54 7.70 -15.15
C LYS A 12 3.92 8.30 -14.96
N GLN A 13 4.00 9.60 -14.77
CA GLN A 13 5.26 10.31 -14.58
C GLN A 13 5.97 9.86 -13.30
N ILE A 14 5.22 9.74 -12.21
CA ILE A 14 5.74 9.28 -10.92
C ILE A 14 6.18 7.83 -11.01
N SER A 15 5.37 6.98 -11.60
CA SER A 15 5.69 5.56 -11.80
C SER A 15 6.97 5.40 -12.60
N ASP A 16 7.11 6.12 -13.71
CA ASP A 16 8.31 6.07 -14.53
C ASP A 16 9.55 6.57 -13.78
N THR A 17 9.40 7.62 -12.97
CA THR A 17 10.52 8.21 -12.24
C THR A 17 10.96 7.34 -11.08
N LEU A 18 10.04 6.80 -10.30
CA LEU A 18 10.35 6.09 -9.06
C LEU A 18 10.55 4.59 -9.25
N PHE A 19 9.87 3.97 -10.22
CA PHE A 19 9.77 2.51 -10.30
C PHE A 19 10.46 1.89 -11.52
N SER A 20 10.88 2.68 -12.50
CA SER A 20 11.41 2.16 -13.76
C SER A 20 12.82 1.56 -13.66
N GLY A 21 13.54 1.81 -12.58
CA GLY A 21 14.91 1.30 -12.43
C GLY A 21 15.11 0.45 -11.18
N GLY A 22 14.07 0.14 -10.44
CA GLY A 22 14.20 -0.33 -9.07
C GLY A 22 14.13 -1.83 -8.82
N GLY A 23 14.16 -2.69 -9.82
CA GLY A 23 14.08 -4.13 -9.58
C GLY A 23 12.81 -4.52 -8.80
N GLU A 24 12.99 -5.21 -7.67
CA GLU A 24 11.85 -5.61 -6.82
C GLU A 24 11.40 -4.54 -5.83
N ALA A 25 12.16 -3.47 -5.67
CA ALA A 25 11.77 -2.36 -4.81
C ALA A 25 10.48 -1.71 -5.33
N PHE A 26 9.63 -1.26 -4.41
CA PHE A 26 8.36 -0.59 -4.73
C PHE A 26 7.33 -1.44 -5.47
N ARG A 27 7.46 -2.77 -5.46
CA ARG A 27 6.50 -3.65 -6.14
C ARG A 27 5.31 -4.04 -5.27
N LYS A 28 5.47 -3.94 -3.96
CA LYS A 28 4.43 -4.33 -3.02
C LYS A 28 3.78 -3.10 -2.41
N VAL A 29 2.45 -3.09 -2.44
CA VAL A 29 1.65 -2.09 -1.77
C VAL A 29 1.25 -2.64 -0.42
N LEU A 30 1.48 -1.86 0.63
CA LEU A 30 1.25 -2.28 2.00
C LEU A 30 0.30 -1.30 2.69
N LEU A 31 -0.40 -1.82 3.70
CA LEU A 31 -1.12 -1.01 4.66
C LEU A 31 -0.32 -1.03 5.95
N VAL A 32 0.09 0.15 6.42
CA VAL A 32 0.94 0.29 7.61
C VAL A 32 0.29 1.22 8.61
N ARG A 33 0.66 1.06 9.87
CA ARG A 33 0.17 1.94 10.94
C ARG A 33 1.01 3.21 10.98
N TYR A 34 0.40 4.30 10.56
CA TYR A 34 1.04 5.60 10.53
C TYR A 34 -0.05 6.68 10.46
N PRO A 35 0.04 7.82 11.14
CA PRO A 35 1.16 8.27 12.01
C PRO A 35 1.16 7.73 13.44
N HIS A 36 0.17 6.93 13.80
CA HIS A 36 0.10 6.30 15.12
C HIS A 36 -0.65 4.96 14.99
N PRO A 37 -0.63 4.10 16.04
CA PRO A 37 -1.22 2.75 15.92
C PRO A 37 -2.71 2.70 15.60
N GLY A 38 -3.44 3.80 15.79
CA GLY A 38 -4.87 3.87 15.45
C GLY A 38 -5.16 4.32 14.03
N ALA A 39 -4.15 4.68 13.23
CA ALA A 39 -4.31 5.15 11.87
C ALA A 39 -3.57 4.25 10.89
N TRP A 40 -4.07 4.18 9.66
CA TRP A 40 -3.46 3.37 8.61
C TRP A 40 -3.11 4.23 7.41
N SER A 41 -2.00 3.91 6.77
CA SER A 41 -1.55 4.57 5.56
C SER A 41 -1.18 3.55 4.50
N VAL A 42 -1.40 3.92 3.26
CA VAL A 42 -0.90 3.14 2.12
C VAL A 42 0.58 3.46 1.94
N ALA A 43 1.38 2.41 1.82
CA ALA A 43 2.82 2.54 1.70
C ALA A 43 3.34 1.57 0.63
N PHE A 44 4.55 1.83 0.18
CA PHE A 44 5.25 0.95 -0.76
C PHE A 44 6.44 0.32 -0.07
N GLN A 45 6.60 -0.99 -0.22
CA GLN A 45 7.76 -1.68 0.32
C GLN A 45 9.00 -1.30 -0.48
N THR A 46 10.05 -0.87 0.22
CA THR A 46 11.31 -0.50 -0.44
C THR A 46 12.30 -1.66 -0.43
N SER A 47 12.95 -1.90 0.68
CA SER A 47 13.97 -2.93 0.79
C SER A 47 14.11 -3.37 2.24
N ALA A 48 14.84 -4.46 2.45
CA ALA A 48 15.20 -4.87 3.80
C ALA A 48 16.14 -3.83 4.44
N PRO A 49 16.10 -3.66 5.77
CA PRO A 49 17.04 -2.79 6.45
C PRO A 49 18.49 -3.24 6.22
N ALA A 50 19.40 -2.27 6.13
CA ALA A 50 20.82 -2.57 6.10
C ALA A 50 21.24 -3.37 7.34
N SER A 51 22.28 -4.17 7.23
CA SER A 51 22.71 -5.08 8.31
C SER A 51 22.93 -4.36 9.64
N GLU A 52 23.50 -3.17 9.59
CA GLU A 52 23.73 -2.37 10.81
C GLU A 52 22.42 -1.97 11.49
N ILE A 53 21.41 -1.62 10.70
CA ILE A 53 20.09 -1.25 11.22
C ILE A 53 19.36 -2.48 11.71
N ALA A 54 19.35 -3.55 10.91
CA ALA A 54 18.67 -4.80 11.26
C ALA A 54 19.20 -5.39 12.55
N GLY A 55 20.49 -5.25 12.82
CA GLY A 55 21.11 -5.75 14.04
C GLY A 55 20.67 -5.02 15.31
N ARG A 56 20.09 -3.84 15.19
CA ARG A 56 19.58 -3.07 16.32
C ARG A 56 18.09 -3.20 16.55
N LEU A 57 17.38 -3.84 15.61
CA LEU A 57 15.95 -4.07 15.70
C LEU A 57 15.68 -5.48 16.19
N ASP A 58 14.74 -5.63 17.12
CA ASP A 58 14.46 -6.91 17.77
C ASP A 58 13.71 -7.88 16.86
N ASP A 59 12.88 -7.36 15.97
CA ASP A 59 12.03 -8.17 15.08
C ASP A 59 12.36 -7.89 13.63
N GLU A 60 11.82 -8.74 12.74
CA GLU A 60 11.94 -8.50 11.31
C GLU A 60 11.21 -7.23 10.92
N HIS A 61 11.96 -6.30 10.36
CA HIS A 61 11.46 -5.03 9.86
C HIS A 61 11.65 -4.93 8.35
N ILE A 62 10.83 -4.13 7.72
CA ILE A 62 10.92 -3.83 6.30
C ILE A 62 10.94 -2.31 6.10
N GLY A 63 11.66 -1.87 5.09
CA GLY A 63 11.63 -0.47 4.69
C GLY A 63 10.35 -0.16 3.94
N VAL A 64 9.72 0.95 4.26
CA VAL A 64 8.51 1.41 3.58
C VAL A 64 8.64 2.89 3.23
N PHE A 65 8.05 3.24 2.10
CA PHE A 65 7.88 4.63 1.68
C PHE A 65 6.41 4.98 1.83
N ILE A 66 6.13 6.00 2.63
CA ILE A 66 4.78 6.51 2.85
C ILE A 66 4.66 7.82 2.11
N PRO A 67 3.99 7.84 0.94
CA PRO A 67 3.90 9.05 0.13
C PRO A 67 2.95 10.07 0.73
N THR A 68 3.22 11.34 0.46
CA THR A 68 2.31 12.42 0.80
C THR A 68 1.23 12.58 -0.28
N THR A 69 0.16 13.27 0.06
CA THR A 69 -0.93 13.59 -0.86
C THR A 69 -1.04 15.10 -0.99
N PRO A 70 -1.36 15.61 -2.16
CA PRO A 70 -1.58 14.96 -3.45
C PRO A 70 -0.28 14.73 -4.25
N SER A 71 0.88 15.01 -3.67
CA SER A 71 2.17 14.89 -4.35
C SER A 71 2.98 13.72 -3.78
N PRO A 72 2.86 12.52 -4.36
CA PRO A 72 3.50 11.31 -3.83
C PRO A 72 4.98 11.17 -4.15
N VAL A 73 5.60 12.17 -4.80
CA VAL A 73 7.06 12.20 -4.99
C VAL A 73 7.80 12.51 -3.69
N ASN A 74 7.10 13.07 -2.72
CA ASN A 74 7.61 13.33 -1.39
C ASN A 74 6.94 12.38 -0.41
N GLY A 75 7.60 12.12 0.71
CA GLY A 75 7.04 11.23 1.71
C GLY A 75 8.05 10.93 2.80
N PHE A 76 7.78 9.86 3.51
CA PHE A 76 8.59 9.42 4.65
C PHE A 76 9.13 8.03 4.40
N PHE A 77 10.34 7.81 4.83
CA PHE A 77 10.98 6.50 4.78
C PHE A 77 11.12 5.98 6.21
N PHE A 78 10.47 4.84 6.48
CA PHE A 78 10.49 4.21 7.79
C PHE A 78 10.83 2.74 7.71
N PHE A 79 11.28 2.20 8.84
CA PHE A 79 11.33 0.76 9.04
C PHE A 79 10.20 0.37 9.98
N VAL A 80 9.35 -0.52 9.53
CA VAL A 80 8.18 -0.99 10.29
C VAL A 80 8.28 -2.49 10.50
N LYS A 81 7.67 -2.98 11.58
CA LYS A 81 7.59 -4.42 11.81
C LYS A 81 6.79 -5.07 10.69
N LYS A 82 7.35 -6.09 10.08
CA LYS A 82 6.67 -6.83 9.01
C LYS A 82 5.32 -7.39 9.48
N SER A 83 5.25 -7.86 10.72
CA SER A 83 4.02 -8.40 11.31
C SER A 83 2.91 -7.38 11.49
N ASP A 84 3.25 -6.09 11.51
CA ASP A 84 2.26 -5.00 11.65
C ASP A 84 1.76 -4.48 10.31
N THR A 85 2.15 -5.10 9.20
CA THR A 85 1.78 -4.66 7.86
C THR A 85 0.80 -5.64 7.22
N PHE A 86 -0.03 -5.13 6.32
CA PHE A 86 -0.87 -5.95 5.46
C PHE A 86 -0.48 -5.71 4.02
N GLU A 87 -0.24 -6.80 3.29
CA GLU A 87 0.03 -6.71 1.86
C GLU A 87 -1.29 -6.55 1.10
N LEU A 88 -1.34 -5.56 0.20
CA LEU A 88 -2.53 -5.27 -0.59
C LEU A 88 -2.34 -5.80 -2.01
N ASP A 89 -3.43 -6.27 -2.62
CA ASP A 89 -3.40 -6.84 -3.97
C ASP A 89 -3.47 -5.78 -5.08
N MET A 90 -3.62 -4.51 -4.73
CA MET A 90 -3.69 -3.46 -5.75
C MET A 90 -2.33 -3.26 -6.41
N SER A 91 -2.34 -2.84 -7.68
CA SER A 91 -1.11 -2.48 -8.38
C SER A 91 -0.55 -1.16 -7.86
N ILE A 92 0.73 -0.91 -8.18
CA ILE A 92 1.37 0.37 -7.86
C ILE A 92 0.60 1.54 -8.48
N ASP A 93 0.19 1.40 -9.75
CA ASP A 93 -0.56 2.45 -10.44
C ASP A 93 -1.92 2.73 -9.77
N ASP A 94 -2.63 1.69 -9.38
CA ASP A 94 -3.89 1.83 -8.67
C ASP A 94 -3.70 2.47 -7.30
N ALA A 95 -2.65 2.08 -6.59
CA ALA A 95 -2.32 2.67 -5.31
C ALA A 95 -1.98 4.15 -5.44
N LEU A 96 -1.21 4.54 -6.46
CA LEU A 96 -0.88 5.94 -6.70
C LEU A 96 -2.13 6.77 -7.02
N LYS A 97 -3.03 6.24 -7.83
CA LYS A 97 -4.31 6.93 -8.12
C LYS A 97 -5.12 7.13 -6.83
N TYR A 98 -5.15 6.12 -5.98
CA TYR A 98 -5.86 6.17 -4.71
C TYR A 98 -5.24 7.23 -3.78
N ILE A 99 -3.91 7.24 -3.70
CA ILE A 99 -3.18 8.19 -2.85
C ILE A 99 -3.33 9.62 -3.37
N ILE A 100 -3.10 9.84 -4.67
CA ILE A 100 -3.19 11.18 -5.27
C ILE A 100 -4.59 11.77 -5.11
N SER A 101 -5.62 10.94 -5.22
CA SER A 101 -7.01 11.37 -5.07
C SER A 101 -7.48 11.42 -3.62
N MET A 102 -6.61 11.13 -2.67
CA MET A 102 -6.96 11.06 -1.24
C MET A 102 -8.11 10.08 -0.96
N GLY A 103 -8.11 8.95 -1.68
CA GLY A 103 -9.10 7.90 -1.52
C GLY A 103 -10.39 8.08 -2.30
N VAL A 104 -10.50 9.13 -3.12
CA VAL A 104 -11.71 9.39 -3.90
C VAL A 104 -11.82 8.47 -5.11
N VAL A 105 -10.71 8.21 -5.80
CA VAL A 105 -10.65 7.27 -6.92
C VAL A 105 -10.34 5.89 -6.38
N VAL A 106 -11.35 5.01 -6.33
CA VAL A 106 -11.24 3.69 -5.74
C VAL A 106 -10.69 2.72 -6.78
N PRO A 107 -9.64 1.93 -6.46
CA PRO A 107 -9.12 0.93 -7.39
C PRO A 107 -10.12 -0.18 -7.65
N THR A 108 -10.09 -0.73 -8.87
CA THR A 108 -10.86 -1.92 -9.21
C THR A 108 -10.21 -3.13 -8.56
N LEU A 109 -10.99 -3.92 -7.81
CA LEU A 109 -10.48 -5.14 -7.20
C LEU A 109 -10.11 -6.16 -8.28
N ARG A 110 -8.88 -6.67 -8.21
CA ARG A 110 -8.37 -7.65 -9.18
C ARG A 110 -8.78 -9.09 -8.86
N SER A 111 -9.06 -9.35 -7.61
CA SER A 111 -9.50 -10.68 -7.18
C SER A 111 -10.65 -10.56 -6.20
N PRO A 112 -11.54 -11.57 -6.12
CA PRO A 112 -12.57 -11.59 -5.09
C PRO A 112 -11.87 -11.47 -3.75
N ALA A 113 -12.39 -10.60 -2.92
CA ALA A 113 -11.81 -10.16 -1.69
C ALA A 113 -11.23 -11.31 -0.87
N ARG A 114 -9.91 -11.39 -0.80
CA ARG A 114 -9.25 -12.05 0.31
C ARG A 114 -9.49 -11.19 1.53
N ASN A 115 -10.65 -11.39 2.10
CA ASN A 115 -10.95 -10.74 3.35
C ASN A 115 -10.08 -11.39 4.42
N SER A 116 -8.98 -10.74 4.75
CA SER A 116 -8.08 -11.21 5.80
C SER A 116 -8.67 -11.01 7.20
N ASN A 117 -9.84 -10.38 7.30
CA ASN A 117 -10.54 -10.24 8.56
C ASN A 117 -11.38 -11.50 8.82
N PRO A 118 -11.04 -12.34 9.83
CA PRO A 118 -11.77 -13.58 10.09
C PRO A 118 -13.25 -13.36 10.39
N ILE A 119 -13.60 -12.22 10.97
CA ILE A 119 -15.00 -11.90 11.33
C ILE A 119 -15.83 -11.69 10.07
N LEU A 120 -15.33 -10.87 9.14
CA LEU A 120 -16.04 -10.61 7.88
C LEU A 120 -16.09 -11.85 7.00
N ARG A 121 -15.03 -12.67 7.03
CA ARG A 121 -15.01 -13.94 6.31
C ARG A 121 -16.08 -14.90 6.85
N ALA A 122 -16.19 -15.03 8.15
CA ALA A 122 -17.20 -15.86 8.78
C ALA A 122 -18.61 -15.39 8.47
N GLN A 123 -18.85 -14.08 8.46
CA GLN A 123 -20.13 -13.50 8.11
C GLN A 123 -20.52 -13.79 6.66
N ASN A 124 -19.58 -13.70 5.75
CA ASN A 124 -19.82 -13.99 4.33
C ASN A 124 -20.13 -15.47 4.10
N GLU A 125 -19.42 -16.36 4.79
CA GLU A 125 -19.69 -17.79 4.71
C GLU A 125 -21.07 -18.15 5.28
N GLN A 126 -21.47 -17.50 6.37
CA GLN A 126 -22.78 -17.71 6.98
C GLN A 126 -23.92 -17.21 6.08
N SER A 127 -23.72 -16.07 5.42
CA SER A 127 -24.70 -15.54 4.46
C SER A 127 -24.86 -16.46 3.25
N ALA A 128 -23.78 -17.04 2.76
CA ALA A 128 -23.82 -17.99 1.65
C ALA A 128 -24.57 -19.27 2.03
N ASN A 129 -24.41 -19.78 3.25
CA ASN A 129 -25.10 -20.98 3.73
C ASN A 129 -26.60 -20.75 3.94
N ASN A 130 -27.00 -19.54 4.30
CA ASN A 130 -28.42 -19.23 4.52
C ASN A 130 -29.23 -19.02 3.23
N GLN A 131 -28.57 -18.98 2.08
CA GLN A 131 -29.24 -18.87 0.78
C GLN A 131 -29.51 -20.23 0.11
N GLN A 132 -29.10 -21.31 0.73
CA GLN A 132 -29.45 -22.66 0.32
C GLN A 132 -30.64 -23.14 1.14
#